data_01f12b2aa6dc95cd3a675cd8266455c5
#
_entry.id   01f12b2aa6dc95cd3a675cd8266455c5
#
_cell.length_a   1.000
_cell.length_b   1.000
_cell.length_c   1.000
_cell.angle_alpha   90.00
_cell.angle_beta   90.00
_cell.angle_gamma   90.00
#
_symmetry.space_group_name_H-M   'P 1'
#
loop_
_entity.id
_entity.type
_entity.pdbx_description
1 polymer ?
#
loop_
_entity_poly.entity_id
_entity_poly.type
_entity_poly.pdbx_seq_one_letter_code
_entity_poly.pdbx_strand_id
1 'polypeptide(L)'
;LFCTYVKISELLKKIKQTIYVGFMDYSFKVNNDVLIISLQGRFDTEASAKLETELAKISKENPHGSLVIDASELSYIASSGLRIMLKMVKTEKNFRLENVCPEVYNVFEVTGFSKIIHITKALRKIDLEKCEKIGAGGNGAVYRISEDEIVKVNFNPDTYENLDKELAKAKEAFLLGIPTAISFDLVDCGEGRRGVVYEIIKSSTLGETIQKDPSRMEELIDKYIEQLHLLHSTHTDNPVYGSAKALYCKQVENASKYLTEEEGELMKLILEALPEGDRLVHCDAHPKNIMIQNGEMLWIDMEGMSVGHPIYDLISIAVVLNGMRTDEMAIGICGMDNATVKLFKDCFIRKYFKTEDPAMIQKYSGMLDGLR
;
A
#
# COMPACT_ATOMS: atom_id res chain seq x y z
N LEU A 1 37.86 -29.99 19.91
CA LEU A 1 38.35 -30.11 18.53
C LEU A 1 37.25 -30.59 17.55
N PHE A 2 36.41 -31.58 17.91
CA PHE A 2 35.34 -32.08 17.03
C PHE A 2 34.21 -31.05 16.84
N CYS A 3 33.88 -30.28 17.87
CA CYS A 3 32.84 -29.24 17.81
C CYS A 3 33.24 -28.01 16.98
N THR A 4 34.52 -27.72 16.89
CA THR A 4 35.09 -26.63 16.09
C THR A 4 35.12 -27.00 14.60
N TYR A 5 35.34 -28.27 14.28
CA TYR A 5 35.37 -28.76 12.89
C TYR A 5 33.98 -28.78 12.24
N VAL A 6 32.93 -29.13 13.00
CA VAL A 6 31.53 -29.07 12.53
C VAL A 6 31.07 -27.62 12.27
N LYS A 7 31.42 -26.67 13.14
CA LYS A 7 31.13 -25.24 12.92
C LYS A 7 31.88 -24.64 11.72
N ILE A 8 33.10 -25.07 11.47
CA ILE A 8 33.87 -24.63 10.29
C ILE A 8 33.31 -25.25 9.00
N SER A 9 32.85 -26.51 9.02
CA SER A 9 32.20 -27.12 7.85
C SER A 9 30.84 -26.51 7.54
N GLU A 10 30.06 -26.08 8.54
CA GLU A 10 28.82 -25.31 8.34
C GLU A 10 29.10 -23.86 7.90
N LEU A 11 30.18 -23.23 8.39
CA LEU A 11 30.61 -21.93 7.92
C LEU A 11 31.09 -21.96 6.46
N LEU A 12 31.79 -23.02 6.07
CA LEU A 12 32.28 -23.22 4.69
C LEU A 12 31.13 -23.53 3.71
N LYS A 13 30.03 -24.10 4.15
CA LYS A 13 28.81 -24.26 3.34
C LYS A 13 28.06 -22.91 3.08
N LYS A 14 28.41 -21.85 3.82
CA LYS A 14 27.89 -20.49 3.64
C LYS A 14 28.83 -19.58 2.83
N ILE A 15 29.95 -20.08 2.32
CA ILE A 15 30.86 -19.28 1.48
C ILE A 15 30.20 -19.09 0.11
N LYS A 16 29.88 -17.86 -0.22
CA LYS A 16 29.52 -17.42 -1.57
C LYS A 16 30.66 -17.84 -2.51
N GLN A 17 30.44 -18.82 -3.38
CA GLN A 17 31.36 -19.04 -4.47
C GLN A 17 31.16 -17.97 -5.52
N THR A 18 32.06 -16.99 -5.58
CA THR A 18 32.06 -15.97 -6.63
C THR A 18 32.96 -16.46 -7.75
N ILE A 19 32.42 -16.60 -8.95
CA ILE A 19 33.14 -17.05 -10.14
C ILE A 19 33.14 -15.88 -11.14
N TYR A 20 34.31 -15.50 -11.62
CA TYR A 20 34.48 -14.41 -12.59
C TYR A 20 34.33 -14.95 -14.01
N VAL A 21 33.39 -14.38 -14.78
CA VAL A 21 33.14 -14.72 -16.17
C VAL A 21 33.13 -13.43 -17.02
N GLY A 22 34.31 -12.94 -17.39
CA GLY A 22 34.44 -11.73 -18.21
C GLY A 22 33.93 -10.46 -17.49
N PHE A 23 33.00 -9.72 -18.10
CA PHE A 23 32.39 -8.50 -17.53
C PHE A 23 31.18 -8.76 -16.63
N MET A 24 30.86 -10.01 -16.35
CA MET A 24 29.72 -10.42 -15.52
C MET A 24 30.16 -11.41 -14.46
N ASP A 25 29.81 -11.14 -13.23
CA ASP A 25 30.03 -12.00 -12.09
C ASP A 25 28.72 -12.65 -11.65
N TYR A 26 28.81 -13.85 -11.10
CA TYR A 26 27.69 -14.50 -10.46
C TYR A 26 28.09 -15.24 -9.21
N SER A 27 27.16 -15.40 -8.31
CA SER A 27 27.30 -16.24 -7.12
C SER A 27 26.00 -17.00 -6.89
N PHE A 28 26.07 -18.13 -6.18
CA PHE A 28 24.85 -18.86 -5.86
C PHE A 28 24.86 -19.39 -4.42
N LYS A 29 23.66 -19.63 -3.90
CA LYS A 29 23.43 -20.28 -2.61
C LYS A 29 22.13 -21.08 -2.68
N VAL A 30 22.06 -22.16 -1.90
CA VAL A 30 20.80 -22.91 -1.68
C VAL A 30 20.33 -22.61 -0.26
N ASN A 31 19.07 -22.22 -0.13
CA ASN A 31 18.42 -21.93 1.13
C ASN A 31 17.00 -22.53 1.14
N ASN A 32 16.73 -23.49 2.02
CA ASN A 32 15.41 -24.10 2.20
C ASN A 32 14.71 -24.49 0.88
N ASP A 33 15.34 -25.32 0.05
CA ASP A 33 14.79 -25.76 -1.24
C ASP A 33 14.68 -24.66 -2.33
N VAL A 34 15.29 -23.49 -2.10
CA VAL A 34 15.37 -22.39 -3.08
C VAL A 34 16.82 -22.21 -3.51
N LEU A 35 17.10 -22.38 -4.80
CA LEU A 35 18.38 -22.00 -5.40
C LEU A 35 18.32 -20.52 -5.77
N ILE A 36 19.19 -19.72 -5.18
CA ILE A 36 19.32 -18.28 -5.46
C ILE A 36 20.62 -18.05 -6.20
N ILE A 37 20.55 -17.47 -7.40
CA ILE A 37 21.71 -17.10 -8.21
C ILE A 37 21.70 -15.57 -8.33
N SER A 38 22.72 -14.90 -7.79
CA SER A 38 22.89 -13.46 -7.87
C SER A 38 23.76 -13.13 -9.09
N LEU A 39 23.26 -12.24 -9.96
CA LEU A 39 23.95 -11.77 -11.15
C LEU A 39 24.45 -10.34 -10.94
N GLN A 40 25.71 -10.09 -11.33
CA GLN A 40 26.34 -8.77 -11.19
C GLN A 40 26.95 -8.32 -12.50
N GLY A 41 26.72 -7.07 -12.91
CA GLY A 41 27.29 -6.46 -14.09
C GLY A 41 26.38 -6.49 -15.32
N ARG A 42 26.92 -6.80 -16.49
CA ARG A 42 26.21 -6.73 -17.78
C ARG A 42 25.95 -8.12 -18.34
N PHE A 43 24.70 -8.48 -18.53
CA PHE A 43 24.29 -9.72 -19.20
C PHE A 43 24.20 -9.52 -20.71
N ASP A 44 25.33 -9.31 -21.35
CA ASP A 44 25.45 -9.12 -22.80
C ASP A 44 25.60 -10.47 -23.55
N THR A 45 25.89 -10.41 -24.84
CA THR A 45 25.95 -11.61 -25.70
C THR A 45 27.13 -12.53 -25.34
N GLU A 46 28.27 -11.97 -24.93
CA GLU A 46 29.44 -12.78 -24.54
C GLU A 46 29.20 -13.46 -23.20
N ALA A 47 28.70 -12.73 -22.21
CA ALA A 47 28.33 -13.28 -20.91
C ALA A 47 27.24 -14.36 -21.03
N SER A 48 26.28 -14.19 -21.94
CA SER A 48 25.18 -15.12 -22.18
C SER A 48 25.67 -16.52 -22.58
N ALA A 49 26.62 -16.63 -23.49
CA ALA A 49 27.11 -17.90 -24.01
C ALA A 49 27.80 -18.75 -22.92
N LYS A 50 28.52 -18.08 -22.00
CA LYS A 50 29.21 -18.75 -20.89
C LYS A 50 28.25 -19.08 -19.77
N LEU A 51 27.39 -18.12 -19.40
CA LEU A 51 26.48 -18.26 -18.26
C LEU A 51 25.40 -19.32 -18.49
N GLU A 52 24.92 -19.52 -19.72
CA GLU A 52 23.91 -20.54 -20.02
C GLU A 52 24.37 -21.94 -19.59
N THR A 53 25.64 -22.30 -19.88
CA THR A 53 26.19 -23.58 -19.51
C THR A 53 26.36 -23.70 -17.99
N GLU A 54 26.85 -22.64 -17.36
CA GLU A 54 27.10 -22.65 -15.92
C GLU A 54 25.77 -22.68 -15.13
N LEU A 55 24.74 -21.92 -15.54
CA LEU A 55 23.43 -21.96 -14.90
C LEU A 55 22.80 -23.35 -14.99
N ALA A 56 22.86 -24.00 -16.15
CA ALA A 56 22.37 -25.37 -16.32
C ALA A 56 23.11 -26.38 -15.44
N LYS A 57 24.43 -26.21 -15.28
CA LYS A 57 25.24 -27.02 -14.40
C LYS A 57 24.90 -26.81 -12.93
N ILE A 58 24.82 -25.55 -12.47
CA ILE A 58 24.46 -25.19 -11.09
C ILE A 58 23.09 -25.74 -10.72
N SER A 59 22.08 -25.55 -11.58
CA SER A 59 20.73 -26.06 -11.36
C SER A 59 20.74 -27.61 -11.24
N LYS A 60 21.46 -28.31 -12.09
CA LYS A 60 21.55 -29.77 -12.06
C LYS A 60 22.28 -30.31 -10.83
N GLU A 61 23.33 -29.62 -10.38
CA GLU A 61 24.17 -30.07 -9.25
C GLU A 61 23.54 -29.70 -7.89
N ASN A 62 22.59 -28.79 -7.85
CA ASN A 62 21.90 -28.30 -6.64
C ASN A 62 20.40 -28.56 -6.73
N PRO A 63 19.90 -29.71 -6.27
CA PRO A 63 18.45 -29.99 -6.26
C PRO A 63 17.67 -28.87 -5.51
N HIS A 64 16.60 -28.39 -6.10
CA HIS A 64 15.77 -27.32 -5.55
C HIS A 64 14.33 -27.38 -6.08
N GLY A 65 13.39 -26.86 -5.32
CA GLY A 65 11.98 -26.73 -5.72
C GLY A 65 11.66 -25.39 -6.36
N SER A 66 12.53 -24.39 -6.20
CA SER A 66 12.37 -23.04 -6.78
C SER A 66 13.71 -22.45 -7.18
N LEU A 67 13.74 -21.72 -8.31
CA LEU A 67 14.92 -20.97 -8.77
C LEU A 67 14.64 -19.48 -8.75
N VAL A 68 15.51 -18.73 -8.08
CA VAL A 68 15.50 -17.26 -8.01
C VAL A 68 16.75 -16.71 -8.66
N ILE A 69 16.59 -15.80 -9.60
CA ILE A 69 17.67 -14.93 -10.05
C ILE A 69 17.57 -13.61 -9.30
N ASP A 70 18.53 -13.33 -8.43
CA ASP A 70 18.69 -12.02 -7.82
C ASP A 70 19.46 -11.09 -8.77
N ALA A 71 18.76 -10.11 -9.31
CA ALA A 71 19.28 -9.17 -10.30
C ALA A 71 19.58 -7.78 -9.70
N SER A 72 19.79 -7.69 -8.38
CA SER A 72 20.04 -6.43 -7.66
C SER A 72 21.27 -5.65 -8.19
N GLU A 73 22.26 -6.36 -8.69
CA GLU A 73 23.49 -5.79 -9.25
C GLU A 73 23.60 -5.97 -10.78
N LEU A 74 22.50 -6.37 -11.43
CA LEU A 74 22.41 -6.49 -12.88
C LEU A 74 22.11 -5.12 -13.51
N SER A 75 23.06 -4.57 -14.29
CA SER A 75 22.95 -3.23 -14.87
C SER A 75 22.48 -3.20 -16.35
N TYR A 76 22.49 -4.37 -17.01
CA TYR A 76 22.12 -4.47 -18.43
C TYR A 76 21.76 -5.91 -18.78
N ILE A 77 20.79 -6.10 -19.69
CA ILE A 77 20.46 -7.39 -20.29
C ILE A 77 20.28 -7.26 -21.80
N ALA A 78 20.98 -8.11 -22.57
CA ALA A 78 20.83 -8.22 -24.01
C ALA A 78 19.74 -9.23 -24.39
N SER A 79 19.34 -9.24 -25.68
CA SER A 79 18.35 -10.20 -26.18
C SER A 79 18.78 -11.68 -26.02
N SER A 80 20.08 -11.96 -26.01
CA SER A 80 20.63 -13.28 -25.68
C SER A 80 20.36 -13.67 -24.23
N GLY A 81 20.54 -12.74 -23.27
CA GLY A 81 20.19 -12.93 -21.87
C GLY A 81 18.69 -13.17 -21.65
N LEU A 82 17.83 -12.41 -22.35
CA LEU A 82 16.37 -12.60 -22.32
C LEU A 82 15.99 -14.03 -22.77
N ARG A 83 16.64 -14.57 -23.79
CA ARG A 83 16.38 -15.95 -24.28
C ARG A 83 16.77 -16.98 -23.22
N ILE A 84 17.84 -16.77 -22.48
CA ILE A 84 18.23 -17.65 -21.37
C ILE A 84 17.19 -17.60 -20.26
N MET A 85 16.71 -16.40 -19.87
CA MET A 85 15.63 -16.26 -18.89
C MET A 85 14.36 -16.99 -19.34
N LEU A 86 13.99 -16.87 -20.62
CA LEU A 86 12.85 -17.59 -21.18
C LEU A 86 13.03 -19.11 -21.17
N LYS A 87 14.25 -19.60 -21.39
CA LYS A 87 14.56 -21.02 -21.28
C LYS A 87 14.39 -21.51 -19.84
N MET A 88 14.88 -20.73 -18.87
CA MET A 88 14.74 -21.04 -17.44
C MET A 88 13.27 -21.11 -17.00
N VAL A 89 12.42 -20.20 -17.45
CA VAL A 89 10.96 -20.30 -17.19
C VAL A 89 10.37 -21.63 -17.64
N LYS A 90 10.88 -22.23 -18.73
CA LYS A 90 10.38 -23.48 -19.29
C LYS A 90 10.96 -24.73 -18.61
N THR A 91 12.14 -24.62 -18.04
CA THR A 91 12.88 -25.76 -17.51
C THR A 91 12.88 -25.83 -15.99
N GLU A 92 12.75 -24.71 -15.32
CA GLU A 92 12.82 -24.59 -13.87
C GLU A 92 11.44 -24.42 -13.24
N LYS A 93 11.20 -25.09 -12.13
CA LYS A 93 9.97 -24.89 -11.37
C LYS A 93 10.06 -23.59 -10.58
N ASN A 94 8.92 -22.88 -10.50
CA ASN A 94 8.79 -21.65 -9.71
C ASN A 94 9.95 -20.65 -9.97
N PHE A 95 10.29 -20.46 -11.26
CA PHE A 95 11.33 -19.52 -11.66
C PHE A 95 10.85 -18.07 -11.50
N ARG A 96 11.69 -17.21 -10.89
CA ARG A 96 11.41 -15.78 -10.76
C ARG A 96 12.69 -14.96 -10.75
N LEU A 97 12.55 -13.69 -11.15
CA LEU A 97 13.60 -12.67 -11.02
C LEU A 97 13.24 -11.73 -9.87
N GLU A 98 14.22 -11.45 -9.02
CA GLU A 98 14.05 -10.55 -7.88
C GLU A 98 15.03 -9.37 -7.96
N ASN A 99 14.62 -8.23 -7.40
CA ASN A 99 15.43 -7.02 -7.26
C ASN A 99 15.94 -6.44 -8.59
N VAL A 100 15.12 -6.50 -9.64
CA VAL A 100 15.51 -6.00 -10.97
C VAL A 100 15.50 -4.48 -10.98
N CYS A 101 16.64 -3.83 -11.32
CA CYS A 101 16.72 -2.39 -11.42
C CYS A 101 15.75 -1.83 -12.49
N PRO A 102 15.28 -0.58 -12.37
CA PRO A 102 14.28 -0.02 -13.27
C PRO A 102 14.67 -0.08 -14.75
N GLU A 103 15.93 0.14 -15.07
CA GLU A 103 16.45 0.15 -16.44
C GLU A 103 16.34 -1.25 -17.07
N VAL A 104 16.72 -2.29 -16.34
CA VAL A 104 16.62 -3.68 -16.80
C VAL A 104 15.16 -4.14 -16.81
N TYR A 105 14.35 -3.72 -15.83
CA TYR A 105 12.92 -4.03 -15.81
C TYR A 105 12.19 -3.48 -17.04
N ASN A 106 12.50 -2.24 -17.46
CA ASN A 106 11.92 -1.65 -18.66
C ASN A 106 12.19 -2.51 -19.91
N VAL A 107 13.35 -3.16 -20.01
CA VAL A 107 13.65 -4.09 -21.12
C VAL A 107 12.68 -5.28 -21.10
N PHE A 108 12.41 -5.87 -19.94
CA PHE A 108 11.42 -6.95 -19.82
C PHE A 108 10.00 -6.49 -20.14
N GLU A 109 9.64 -5.28 -19.76
CA GLU A 109 8.31 -4.70 -20.00
C GLU A 109 8.07 -4.44 -21.49
N VAL A 110 8.98 -3.72 -22.17
CA VAL A 110 8.89 -3.39 -23.60
C VAL A 110 8.91 -4.64 -24.48
N THR A 111 9.65 -5.67 -24.06
CA THR A 111 9.74 -6.95 -24.80
C THR A 111 8.59 -7.91 -24.46
N GLY A 112 7.73 -7.57 -23.50
CA GLY A 112 6.60 -8.42 -23.06
C GLY A 112 6.99 -9.59 -22.16
N PHE A 113 8.25 -9.71 -21.79
CA PHE A 113 8.73 -10.80 -20.91
C PHE A 113 8.18 -10.67 -19.48
N SER A 114 7.85 -9.47 -19.01
CA SER A 114 7.22 -9.24 -17.70
C SER A 114 5.85 -9.92 -17.55
N LYS A 115 5.20 -10.29 -18.66
CA LYS A 115 3.94 -11.05 -18.66
C LYS A 115 4.16 -12.57 -18.54
N ILE A 116 5.38 -13.04 -18.73
CA ILE A 116 5.73 -14.47 -18.80
C ILE A 116 6.55 -14.87 -17.59
N ILE A 117 7.39 -13.96 -17.10
CA ILE A 117 8.31 -14.17 -15.97
C ILE A 117 7.79 -13.39 -14.77
N HIS A 118 7.72 -14.03 -13.61
CA HIS A 118 7.47 -13.31 -12.36
C HIS A 118 8.71 -12.46 -12.01
N ILE A 119 8.57 -11.14 -12.07
CA ILE A 119 9.67 -10.20 -11.86
C ILE A 119 9.30 -9.21 -10.78
N THR A 120 10.13 -9.11 -9.73
CA THR A 120 10.04 -8.04 -8.72
C THR A 120 11.09 -6.96 -8.99
N LYS A 121 10.67 -5.68 -8.95
CA LYS A 121 11.57 -4.54 -9.12
C LYS A 121 12.42 -4.33 -7.87
N ALA A 122 13.64 -3.86 -8.06
CA ALA A 122 14.44 -3.33 -6.97
C ALA A 122 13.76 -2.07 -6.41
N LEU A 123 13.68 -2.00 -5.10
CA LEU A 123 13.15 -0.82 -4.43
C LEU A 123 14.21 0.29 -4.38
N ARG A 124 13.81 1.53 -4.69
CA ARG A 124 14.62 2.71 -4.44
C ARG A 124 14.90 2.82 -2.94
N LYS A 125 16.15 3.05 -2.57
CA LYS A 125 16.55 3.20 -1.17
C LYS A 125 16.41 4.63 -0.71
N ILE A 126 15.76 4.83 0.43
CA ILE A 126 15.60 6.13 1.09
C ILE A 126 16.30 6.07 2.46
N ASP A 127 17.22 6.99 2.68
CA ASP A 127 17.90 7.17 3.96
C ASP A 127 17.06 8.11 4.85
N LEU A 128 16.25 7.53 5.74
CA LEU A 128 15.35 8.29 6.61
C LEU A 128 16.07 9.22 7.61
N GLU A 129 17.35 8.96 7.92
CA GLU A 129 18.12 9.83 8.83
C GLU A 129 18.37 11.21 8.21
N LYS A 130 18.34 11.30 6.87
CA LYS A 130 18.48 12.56 6.13
C LYS A 130 17.15 13.24 5.81
N CYS A 131 16.02 12.66 6.23
CA CYS A 131 14.70 13.13 5.90
C CYS A 131 14.02 13.81 7.09
N GLU A 132 13.29 14.89 6.82
CA GLU A 132 12.46 15.56 7.83
C GLU A 132 11.20 14.73 8.12
N LYS A 133 11.00 14.32 9.37
CA LYS A 133 9.75 13.69 9.80
C LYS A 133 8.66 14.75 9.93
N ILE A 134 7.61 14.67 9.11
CA ILE A 134 6.52 15.64 9.06
C ILE A 134 5.20 15.13 9.63
N GLY A 135 5.09 13.82 9.89
CA GLY A 135 3.90 13.22 10.47
C GLY A 135 4.18 11.88 11.14
N ALA A 136 3.26 11.47 12.02
CA ALA A 136 3.26 10.14 12.64
C ALA A 136 1.83 9.65 12.84
N GLY A 137 1.61 8.36 12.64
CA GLY A 137 0.36 7.65 12.86
C GLY A 137 0.59 6.37 13.66
N GLY A 138 -0.47 5.60 13.90
CA GLY A 138 -0.42 4.37 14.69
C GLY A 138 0.51 3.30 14.11
N ASN A 139 0.60 3.20 12.80
CA ASN A 139 1.34 2.14 12.10
C ASN A 139 2.62 2.61 11.42
N GLY A 140 2.94 3.92 11.46
CA GLY A 140 4.08 4.43 10.71
C GLY A 140 4.33 5.92 10.87
N ALA A 141 5.13 6.47 9.95
CA ALA A 141 5.44 7.89 9.91
C ALA A 141 5.58 8.39 8.48
N VAL A 142 5.43 9.70 8.32
CA VAL A 142 5.58 10.39 7.04
C VAL A 142 6.84 11.26 7.10
N TYR A 143 7.68 11.13 6.08
CA TYR A 143 8.92 11.88 5.95
C TYR A 143 8.92 12.65 4.63
N ARG A 144 9.43 13.86 4.65
CA ARG A 144 9.73 14.63 3.44
C ARG A 144 11.07 14.17 2.87
N ILE A 145 11.07 13.72 1.60
CA ILE A 145 12.27 13.23 0.92
C ILE A 145 12.79 14.19 -0.15
N SER A 146 11.95 15.11 -0.61
CA SER A 146 12.32 16.21 -1.50
C SER A 146 11.38 17.41 -1.32
N GLU A 147 11.50 18.43 -2.18
CA GLU A 147 10.56 19.57 -2.20
C GLU A 147 9.13 19.14 -2.59
N ASP A 148 9.00 18.07 -3.40
CA ASP A 148 7.74 17.66 -4.02
C ASP A 148 7.32 16.24 -3.66
N GLU A 149 8.12 15.49 -2.87
CA GLU A 149 7.84 14.11 -2.51
C GLU A 149 7.88 13.88 -0.99
N ILE A 150 6.97 13.03 -0.54
CA ILE A 150 6.97 12.44 0.80
C ILE A 150 7.02 10.92 0.70
N VAL A 151 7.48 10.27 1.76
CA VAL A 151 7.34 8.81 1.95
C VAL A 151 6.51 8.52 3.19
N LYS A 152 5.44 7.74 3.02
CA LYS A 152 4.67 7.13 4.10
C LYS A 152 5.31 5.79 4.43
N VAL A 153 6.02 5.71 5.56
CA VAL A 153 6.77 4.53 6.00
C VAL A 153 5.90 3.71 6.94
N ASN A 154 5.76 2.42 6.67
CA ASN A 154 5.15 1.48 7.58
C ASN A 154 6.23 0.76 8.40
N PHE A 155 6.04 0.65 9.71
CA PHE A 155 7.00 0.03 10.63
C PHE A 155 6.71 -1.45 10.89
N ASN A 156 5.54 -1.94 10.49
CA ASN A 156 5.17 -3.35 10.69
C ASN A 156 5.45 -4.19 9.45
N PRO A 157 6.44 -5.10 9.48
CA PRO A 157 6.76 -5.97 8.34
C PRO A 157 5.60 -6.87 7.89
N ASP A 158 4.71 -7.27 8.81
CA ASP A 158 3.57 -8.14 8.50
C ASP A 158 2.53 -7.46 7.58
N THR A 159 2.65 -6.15 7.39
CA THR A 159 1.74 -5.36 6.55
C THR A 159 2.34 -4.97 5.20
N TYR A 160 3.55 -5.40 4.85
CA TYR A 160 4.22 -4.97 3.61
C TYR A 160 3.50 -5.43 2.34
N GLU A 161 2.81 -6.57 2.36
CA GLU A 161 1.95 -6.98 1.24
C GLU A 161 0.80 -5.99 1.00
N ASN A 162 0.38 -5.26 2.04
CA ASN A 162 -0.66 -4.24 1.91
C ASN A 162 -0.15 -2.97 1.23
N LEU A 163 1.15 -2.64 1.34
CA LEU A 163 1.73 -1.46 0.69
C LEU A 163 1.67 -1.54 -0.84
N ASP A 164 1.91 -2.72 -1.42
CA ASP A 164 1.73 -2.93 -2.87
C ASP A 164 0.27 -2.71 -3.29
N LYS A 165 -0.68 -3.18 -2.46
CA LYS A 165 -2.12 -2.98 -2.68
C LYS A 165 -2.52 -1.51 -2.51
N GLU A 166 -2.00 -0.82 -1.47
CA GLU A 166 -2.23 0.61 -1.26
C GLU A 166 -1.76 1.43 -2.46
N LEU A 167 -0.52 1.18 -2.93
CA LEU A 167 0.03 1.81 -4.12
C LEU A 167 -0.84 1.55 -5.37
N ALA A 168 -1.26 0.30 -5.57
CA ALA A 168 -2.08 -0.08 -6.71
C ALA A 168 -3.48 0.55 -6.65
N LYS A 169 -4.11 0.60 -5.47
CA LYS A 169 -5.40 1.27 -5.25
C LYS A 169 -5.33 2.77 -5.55
N ALA A 170 -4.28 3.46 -5.04
CA ALA A 170 -4.11 4.89 -5.29
C ALA A 170 -3.92 5.19 -6.78
N LYS A 171 -3.14 4.39 -7.50
CA LYS A 171 -2.96 4.52 -8.95
C LYS A 171 -4.26 4.29 -9.72
N GLU A 172 -4.99 3.25 -9.37
CA GLU A 172 -6.26 2.93 -10.02
C GLU A 172 -7.31 4.00 -9.73
N ALA A 173 -7.41 4.52 -8.50
CA ALA A 173 -8.31 5.62 -8.15
C ALA A 173 -8.04 6.85 -9.02
N PHE A 174 -6.78 7.22 -9.19
CA PHE A 174 -6.38 8.31 -10.09
C PHE A 174 -6.83 8.07 -11.53
N LEU A 175 -6.65 6.84 -12.06
CA LEU A 175 -7.09 6.47 -13.42
C LEU A 175 -8.61 6.49 -13.58
N LEU A 176 -9.36 6.22 -12.51
CA LEU A 176 -10.82 6.32 -12.48
C LEU A 176 -11.32 7.77 -12.35
N GLY A 177 -10.41 8.74 -12.27
CA GLY A 177 -10.74 10.16 -12.16
C GLY A 177 -11.10 10.60 -10.73
N ILE A 178 -10.77 9.79 -9.71
CA ILE A 178 -10.90 10.20 -8.31
C ILE A 178 -9.73 11.12 -7.97
N PRO A 179 -9.98 12.36 -7.50
CA PRO A 179 -8.93 13.27 -7.09
C PRO A 179 -8.19 12.71 -5.88
N THR A 180 -6.94 12.37 -6.04
CA THR A 180 -6.08 11.78 -4.99
C THR A 180 -4.64 12.22 -5.16
N ALA A 181 -3.84 12.17 -4.09
CA ALA A 181 -2.40 12.35 -4.16
C ALA A 181 -1.77 11.34 -5.13
N ILE A 182 -0.88 11.82 -5.99
CA ILE A 182 -0.17 10.95 -6.93
C ILE A 182 0.79 10.06 -6.15
N SER A 183 0.62 8.75 -6.29
CA SER A 183 1.54 7.75 -5.74
C SER A 183 2.56 7.34 -6.80
N PHE A 184 3.85 7.33 -6.44
CA PHE A 184 4.94 7.04 -7.36
C PHE A 184 5.40 5.59 -7.30
N ASP A 185 6.06 5.21 -6.21
CA ASP A 185 6.70 3.90 -6.08
C ASP A 185 6.75 3.40 -4.63
N LEU A 186 7.01 2.11 -4.50
CA LEU A 186 7.38 1.47 -3.26
C LEU A 186 8.90 1.61 -3.05
N VAL A 187 9.34 1.85 -1.81
CA VAL A 187 10.74 2.11 -1.49
C VAL A 187 11.21 1.30 -0.28
N ASP A 188 12.53 1.03 -0.24
CA ASP A 188 13.22 0.48 0.91
C ASP A 188 13.75 1.63 1.78
N CYS A 189 13.29 1.68 3.03
CA CYS A 189 13.65 2.71 4.00
C CYS A 189 14.72 2.25 5.01
N GLY A 190 15.42 1.16 4.71
CA GLY A 190 16.45 0.57 5.58
C GLY A 190 15.87 -0.19 6.77
N GLU A 191 16.68 -1.04 7.40
CA GLU A 191 16.31 -1.85 8.57
C GLU A 191 15.06 -2.72 8.35
N GLY A 192 14.81 -3.15 7.11
CA GLY A 192 13.64 -3.93 6.72
C GLY A 192 12.35 -3.13 6.62
N ARG A 193 12.38 -1.79 6.78
CA ARG A 193 11.21 -0.91 6.62
C ARG A 193 10.93 -0.61 5.16
N ARG A 194 9.66 -0.51 4.81
CA ARG A 194 9.18 -0.13 3.47
C ARG A 194 8.24 1.05 3.57
N GLY A 195 8.12 1.80 2.47
CA GLY A 195 7.22 2.92 2.37
C GLY A 195 6.71 3.13 0.96
N VAL A 196 5.64 3.89 0.84
CA VAL A 196 5.07 4.36 -0.44
C VAL A 196 5.39 5.84 -0.58
N VAL A 197 5.90 6.22 -1.77
CA VAL A 197 6.20 7.61 -2.10
C VAL A 197 4.98 8.26 -2.75
N TYR A 198 4.65 9.44 -2.27
CA TYR A 198 3.58 10.28 -2.80
C TYR A 198 4.10 11.69 -3.11
N GLU A 199 3.37 12.39 -3.98
CA GLU A 199 3.54 13.83 -4.10
C GLU A 199 3.23 14.53 -2.77
N ILE A 200 3.91 15.64 -2.49
CA ILE A 200 3.59 16.46 -1.33
C ILE A 200 2.45 17.42 -1.66
N ILE A 201 1.35 17.30 -0.91
CA ILE A 201 0.26 18.26 -0.96
C ILE A 201 0.58 19.38 0.02
N LYS A 202 1.01 20.54 -0.50
CA LYS A 202 1.38 21.74 0.32
C LYS A 202 0.11 22.46 0.78
N SER A 203 -0.68 21.83 1.65
CA SER A 203 -1.95 22.35 2.11
C SER A 203 -2.37 21.74 3.46
N SER A 204 -3.55 22.15 3.94
CA SER A 204 -4.17 21.62 5.16
C SER A 204 -5.28 20.62 4.82
N THR A 205 -5.62 19.78 5.78
CA THR A 205 -6.77 18.89 5.67
C THR A 205 -8.09 19.67 5.73
N LEU A 206 -9.18 19.03 5.29
CA LEU A 206 -10.53 19.60 5.39
C LEU A 206 -10.87 19.99 6.84
N GLY A 207 -10.58 19.09 7.80
CA GLY A 207 -10.84 19.35 9.22
C GLY A 207 -10.04 20.55 9.75
N GLU A 208 -8.73 20.59 9.49
CA GLU A 208 -7.86 21.72 9.90
C GLU A 208 -8.28 23.04 9.26
N THR A 209 -8.73 23.01 8.01
CA THR A 209 -9.20 24.20 7.31
C THR A 209 -10.48 24.76 7.93
N ILE A 210 -11.44 23.87 8.27
CA ILE A 210 -12.67 24.25 8.96
C ILE A 210 -12.38 24.73 10.39
N GLN A 211 -11.51 24.06 11.12
CA GLN A 211 -11.10 24.47 12.47
C GLN A 211 -10.52 25.89 12.47
N LYS A 212 -9.71 26.20 11.46
CA LYS A 212 -9.06 27.51 11.32
C LYS A 212 -10.03 28.61 10.89
N ASP A 213 -10.98 28.29 10.03
CA ASP A 213 -12.00 29.22 9.52
C ASP A 213 -13.38 28.54 9.42
N PRO A 214 -14.13 28.49 10.55
CA PRO A 214 -15.45 27.87 10.57
C PRO A 214 -16.50 28.55 9.66
N SER A 215 -16.26 29.80 9.22
CA SER A 215 -17.16 30.49 8.31
C SER A 215 -17.29 29.84 6.94
N ARG A 216 -16.28 29.03 6.55
CA ARG A 216 -16.24 28.28 5.30
C ARG A 216 -16.85 26.89 5.40
N MET A 217 -17.34 26.48 6.56
CA MET A 217 -17.82 25.12 6.82
C MET A 217 -18.87 24.69 5.80
N GLU A 218 -19.88 25.52 5.51
CA GLU A 218 -20.93 25.12 4.58
C GLU A 218 -20.43 24.88 3.16
N GLU A 219 -19.60 25.80 2.63
CA GLU A 219 -18.98 25.67 1.32
C GLU A 219 -18.13 24.37 1.24
N LEU A 220 -17.34 24.14 2.28
CA LEU A 220 -16.41 23.00 2.30
C LEU A 220 -17.13 21.65 2.46
N ILE A 221 -18.23 21.62 3.21
CA ILE A 221 -19.06 20.42 3.33
C ILE A 221 -19.77 20.10 2.01
N ASP A 222 -20.24 21.11 1.26
CA ASP A 222 -20.82 20.86 -0.07
C ASP A 222 -19.80 20.17 -1.00
N LYS A 223 -18.59 20.69 -1.07
CA LYS A 223 -17.50 20.08 -1.86
C LYS A 223 -17.13 18.68 -1.36
N TYR A 224 -17.11 18.48 -0.06
CA TYR A 224 -16.84 17.16 0.52
C TYR A 224 -17.92 16.14 0.14
N ILE A 225 -19.18 16.53 0.17
CA ILE A 225 -20.30 15.68 -0.26
C ILE A 225 -20.22 15.39 -1.77
N GLU A 226 -19.79 16.35 -2.58
CA GLU A 226 -19.51 16.12 -4.01
C GLU A 226 -18.44 15.05 -4.22
N GLN A 227 -17.37 15.06 -3.42
CA GLN A 227 -16.33 14.03 -3.46
C GLN A 227 -16.86 12.66 -3.04
N LEU A 228 -17.68 12.58 -2.00
CA LEU A 228 -18.36 11.32 -1.61
C LEU A 228 -19.28 10.82 -2.73
N HIS A 229 -20.05 11.69 -3.36
CA HIS A 229 -20.90 11.30 -4.48
C HIS A 229 -20.10 10.82 -5.70
N LEU A 230 -18.95 11.41 -5.96
CA LEU A 230 -18.06 10.95 -7.02
C LEU A 230 -17.60 9.49 -6.75
N LEU A 231 -17.12 9.19 -5.55
CA LEU A 231 -16.77 7.82 -5.14
C LEU A 231 -17.99 6.90 -5.29
N HIS A 232 -19.12 7.26 -4.69
CA HIS A 232 -20.35 6.45 -4.64
C HIS A 232 -21.06 6.30 -5.99
N SER A 233 -20.66 7.05 -7.03
CA SER A 233 -21.11 6.87 -8.41
C SER A 233 -20.15 6.09 -9.28
N THR A 234 -18.91 5.89 -8.82
CA THR A 234 -17.87 5.18 -9.55
C THR A 234 -18.01 3.68 -9.39
N HIS A 235 -18.06 2.96 -10.50
CA HIS A 235 -18.03 1.49 -10.57
C HIS A 235 -16.66 1.00 -10.98
N THR A 236 -16.22 -0.08 -10.37
CA THR A 236 -15.03 -0.79 -10.81
C THR A 236 -15.13 -2.27 -10.46
N ASP A 237 -14.64 -3.13 -11.34
CA ASP A 237 -14.45 -4.56 -11.13
C ASP A 237 -12.98 -4.92 -10.94
N ASN A 238 -12.11 -3.91 -10.78
CA ASN A 238 -10.70 -4.14 -10.56
C ASN A 238 -10.47 -4.87 -9.22
N PRO A 239 -9.88 -6.08 -9.24
CA PRO A 239 -9.72 -6.92 -8.05
C PRO A 239 -8.81 -6.33 -6.97
N VAL A 240 -8.10 -5.24 -7.27
CA VAL A 240 -7.26 -4.53 -6.29
C VAL A 240 -8.09 -3.99 -5.12
N TYR A 241 -9.36 -3.67 -5.37
CA TYR A 241 -10.26 -3.10 -4.36
C TYR A 241 -10.98 -4.20 -3.63
N GLY A 242 -10.86 -5.12 -3.17
CA GLY A 242 -11.65 -6.07 -2.39
C GLY A 242 -13.04 -5.57 -1.91
N SER A 243 -13.77 -6.38 -1.23
CA SER A 243 -15.08 -6.05 -0.67
C SER A 243 -14.95 -5.22 0.60
N ALA A 244 -15.69 -4.10 0.70
CA ALA A 244 -15.79 -3.30 1.91
C ALA A 244 -16.38 -4.12 3.07
N LYS A 245 -17.40 -4.95 2.81
CA LYS A 245 -17.98 -5.84 3.81
C LYS A 245 -16.94 -6.80 4.38
N ALA A 246 -16.10 -7.42 3.52
CA ALA A 246 -15.04 -8.31 3.96
C ALA A 246 -13.97 -7.56 4.78
N LEU A 247 -13.66 -6.32 4.42
CA LEU A 247 -12.75 -5.45 5.20
C LEU A 247 -13.27 -5.22 6.62
N TYR A 248 -14.53 -4.83 6.77
CA TYR A 248 -15.15 -4.58 8.08
C TYR A 248 -15.30 -5.87 8.90
N CYS A 249 -15.66 -6.99 8.27
CA CYS A 249 -15.67 -8.30 8.96
C CYS A 249 -14.29 -8.62 9.57
N LYS A 250 -13.22 -8.43 8.80
CA LYS A 250 -11.86 -8.64 9.29
C LYS A 250 -11.48 -7.67 10.44
N GLN A 251 -11.94 -6.42 10.37
CA GLN A 251 -11.71 -5.45 11.45
C GLN A 251 -12.41 -5.90 12.75
N VAL A 252 -13.65 -6.36 12.69
CA VAL A 252 -14.39 -6.91 13.83
C VAL A 252 -13.73 -8.17 14.37
N GLU A 253 -13.27 -9.07 13.52
CA GLU A 253 -12.51 -10.26 13.93
C GLU A 253 -11.24 -9.85 14.71
N ASN A 254 -10.49 -8.87 14.22
CA ASN A 254 -9.30 -8.35 14.88
C ASN A 254 -9.62 -7.65 16.23
N ALA A 255 -10.80 -7.03 16.34
CA ALA A 255 -11.28 -6.38 17.54
C ALA A 255 -11.90 -7.35 18.56
N SER A 256 -12.20 -8.59 18.17
CA SER A 256 -12.92 -9.59 19.01
C SER A 256 -12.29 -9.82 20.37
N LYS A 257 -10.95 -9.70 20.47
CA LYS A 257 -10.22 -9.81 21.76
C LYS A 257 -10.52 -8.70 22.76
N TYR A 258 -11.17 -7.61 22.32
CA TYR A 258 -11.56 -6.48 23.17
C TYR A 258 -13.07 -6.44 23.43
N LEU A 259 -13.84 -7.34 22.82
CA LEU A 259 -15.31 -7.42 22.92
C LEU A 259 -15.70 -8.59 23.82
N THR A 260 -16.85 -8.48 24.47
CA THR A 260 -17.53 -9.63 25.05
C THR A 260 -18.08 -10.53 23.94
N GLU A 261 -18.43 -11.77 24.27
CA GLU A 261 -19.00 -12.72 23.33
C GLU A 261 -20.32 -12.17 22.73
N GLU A 262 -21.18 -11.59 23.56
CA GLU A 262 -22.46 -10.98 23.15
C GLU A 262 -22.25 -9.78 22.21
N GLU A 263 -21.28 -8.90 22.50
CA GLU A 263 -20.93 -7.77 21.63
C GLU A 263 -20.37 -8.26 20.30
N GLY A 264 -19.52 -9.30 20.30
CA GLY A 264 -18.97 -9.90 19.10
C GLY A 264 -20.04 -10.52 18.20
N GLU A 265 -21.02 -11.23 18.78
CA GLU A 265 -22.15 -11.78 18.04
C GLU A 265 -23.05 -10.69 17.45
N LEU A 266 -23.36 -9.64 18.24
CA LEU A 266 -24.14 -8.50 17.77
C LEU A 266 -23.46 -7.79 16.60
N MET A 267 -22.15 -7.55 16.69
CA MET A 267 -21.38 -6.94 15.60
C MET A 267 -21.42 -7.78 14.32
N LYS A 268 -21.31 -9.10 14.42
CA LYS A 268 -21.46 -10.00 13.27
C LYS A 268 -22.84 -9.90 12.62
N LEU A 269 -23.90 -9.93 13.43
CA LEU A 269 -25.28 -9.78 12.93
C LEU A 269 -25.49 -8.45 12.23
N ILE A 270 -24.95 -7.34 12.77
CA ILE A 270 -25.02 -6.03 12.12
C ILE A 270 -24.30 -6.07 10.78
N LEU A 271 -23.08 -6.61 10.73
CA LEU A 271 -22.32 -6.70 9.49
C LEU A 271 -22.99 -7.59 8.43
N GLU A 272 -23.61 -8.70 8.84
CA GLU A 272 -24.36 -9.57 7.95
C GLU A 272 -25.57 -8.83 7.33
N ALA A 273 -26.23 -7.98 8.12
CA ALA A 273 -27.38 -7.17 7.68
C ALA A 273 -26.99 -5.98 6.79
N LEU A 274 -25.71 -5.56 6.78
CA LEU A 274 -25.27 -4.47 5.91
C LEU A 274 -25.35 -4.88 4.43
N PRO A 275 -25.81 -3.97 3.55
CA PRO A 275 -25.94 -4.26 2.13
C PRO A 275 -24.58 -4.48 1.46
N GLU A 276 -24.55 -5.40 0.52
CA GLU A 276 -23.51 -5.45 -0.50
C GLU A 276 -23.63 -4.24 -1.42
N GLY A 277 -22.59 -3.96 -2.20
CA GLY A 277 -22.59 -2.87 -3.18
C GLY A 277 -21.49 -3.05 -4.20
N ASP A 278 -21.58 -2.27 -5.27
CA ASP A 278 -20.69 -2.29 -6.41
C ASP A 278 -20.04 -0.91 -6.67
N ARG A 279 -20.08 -0.04 -5.66
CA ARG A 279 -19.54 1.31 -5.72
C ARG A 279 -18.18 1.39 -5.05
N LEU A 280 -17.37 2.33 -5.53
CA LEU A 280 -16.13 2.64 -4.86
C LEU A 280 -16.43 3.37 -3.54
N VAL A 281 -15.81 2.93 -2.46
CA VAL A 281 -15.91 3.54 -1.12
C VAL A 281 -14.51 3.65 -0.53
N HIS A 282 -14.28 4.71 0.25
CA HIS A 282 -12.99 4.97 0.89
C HIS A 282 -12.75 4.09 2.11
N CYS A 283 -13.82 3.78 2.85
CA CYS A 283 -13.83 3.07 4.13
C CYS A 283 -13.11 3.77 5.30
N ASP A 284 -12.58 4.98 5.05
CA ASP A 284 -12.00 5.86 6.06
C ASP A 284 -12.20 7.33 5.67
N ALA A 285 -13.41 7.67 5.25
CA ALA A 285 -13.78 8.93 4.62
C ALA A 285 -13.98 10.09 5.62
N HIS A 286 -13.08 10.26 6.59
CA HIS A 286 -13.17 11.35 7.56
C HIS A 286 -12.43 12.65 7.09
N PRO A 287 -12.74 13.83 7.67
CA PRO A 287 -12.21 15.12 7.19
C PRO A 287 -10.70 15.29 7.21
N LYS A 288 -9.96 14.45 7.92
CA LYS A 288 -8.50 14.47 7.91
C LYS A 288 -7.89 13.72 6.70
N ASN A 289 -8.67 12.86 6.06
CA ASN A 289 -8.25 12.12 4.87
C ASN A 289 -8.60 12.86 3.55
N ILE A 290 -8.92 14.14 3.64
CA ILE A 290 -9.06 15.04 2.50
C ILE A 290 -8.16 16.26 2.69
N MET A 291 -7.29 16.49 1.71
CA MET A 291 -6.46 17.69 1.60
C MET A 291 -7.10 18.69 0.66
N ILE A 292 -6.92 20.00 0.93
CA ILE A 292 -7.44 21.07 0.08
C ILE A 292 -6.28 21.81 -0.57
N GLN A 293 -6.08 21.62 -1.87
CA GLN A 293 -5.01 22.27 -2.63
C GLN A 293 -5.60 23.10 -3.77
N ASN A 294 -5.30 24.39 -3.83
CA ASN A 294 -5.79 25.30 -4.88
C ASN A 294 -7.33 25.30 -5.05
N GLY A 295 -8.08 25.01 -3.99
CA GLY A 295 -9.54 24.92 -4.01
C GLY A 295 -10.09 23.56 -4.42
N GLU A 296 -9.26 22.61 -4.81
CA GLU A 296 -9.61 21.23 -5.07
C GLU A 296 -9.44 20.36 -3.82
N MET A 297 -10.26 19.33 -3.70
CA MET A 297 -10.19 18.34 -2.63
C MET A 297 -9.55 17.07 -3.16
N LEU A 298 -8.53 16.58 -2.46
CA LEU A 298 -7.76 15.39 -2.82
C LEU A 298 -7.86 14.37 -1.70
N TRP A 299 -8.30 13.16 -2.01
CA TRP A 299 -8.27 12.04 -1.08
C TRP A 299 -6.83 11.59 -0.80
N ILE A 300 -6.57 11.26 0.45
CA ILE A 300 -5.33 10.63 0.91
C ILE A 300 -5.66 9.37 1.71
N ASP A 301 -4.66 8.53 1.96
CA ASP A 301 -4.78 7.29 2.74
C ASP A 301 -5.73 6.25 2.12
N MET A 302 -5.38 5.77 0.93
CA MET A 302 -6.19 4.87 0.12
C MET A 302 -6.16 3.40 0.58
N GLU A 303 -5.54 3.09 1.72
CA GLU A 303 -5.38 1.71 2.23
C GLU A 303 -6.75 1.00 2.36
N GLY A 304 -7.73 1.68 2.93
CA GLY A 304 -9.09 1.17 3.16
C GLY A 304 -9.96 1.05 1.91
N MET A 305 -9.63 1.75 0.82
CA MET A 305 -10.49 1.85 -0.35
C MET A 305 -10.91 0.48 -0.88
N SER A 306 -12.21 0.32 -1.13
CA SER A 306 -12.84 -0.98 -1.43
C SER A 306 -14.08 -0.79 -2.32
N VAL A 307 -14.67 -1.89 -2.76
CA VAL A 307 -15.97 -1.90 -3.45
C VAL A 307 -17.06 -2.29 -2.45
N GLY A 308 -18.12 -1.49 -2.37
CA GLY A 308 -19.21 -1.72 -1.43
C GLY A 308 -20.38 -0.75 -1.56
N HIS A 309 -21.26 -0.76 -0.58
CA HIS A 309 -22.36 0.19 -0.46
C HIS A 309 -21.86 1.50 0.21
N PRO A 310 -22.35 2.68 -0.18
CA PRO A 310 -21.98 3.98 0.44
C PRO A 310 -22.07 4.03 1.97
N ILE A 311 -22.84 3.15 2.59
CA ILE A 311 -22.98 3.08 4.05
C ILE A 311 -21.64 2.84 4.76
N TYR A 312 -20.66 2.19 4.11
CA TYR A 312 -19.34 1.94 4.71
C TYR A 312 -18.55 3.22 4.93
N ASP A 313 -18.70 4.21 4.04
CA ASP A 313 -18.15 5.55 4.27
C ASP A 313 -18.90 6.31 5.36
N LEU A 314 -20.23 6.16 5.42
CA LEU A 314 -21.02 6.75 6.50
C LEU A 314 -20.67 6.18 7.86
N ILE A 315 -20.32 4.89 7.96
CA ILE A 315 -19.82 4.27 9.20
C ILE A 315 -18.53 4.95 9.65
N SER A 316 -17.54 5.09 8.75
CA SER A 316 -16.25 5.72 9.09
C SER A 316 -16.44 7.21 9.48
N ILE A 317 -17.30 7.93 8.79
CA ILE A 317 -17.65 9.30 9.10
C ILE A 317 -18.35 9.39 10.47
N ALA A 318 -19.29 8.48 10.75
CA ALA A 318 -20.05 8.46 12.01
C ALA A 318 -19.14 8.27 13.23
N VAL A 319 -18.14 7.38 13.13
CA VAL A 319 -17.15 7.17 14.20
C VAL A 319 -16.47 8.47 14.61
N VAL A 320 -16.12 9.31 13.63
CA VAL A 320 -15.44 10.59 13.86
C VAL A 320 -16.43 11.67 14.32
N LEU A 321 -17.59 11.75 13.68
CA LEU A 321 -18.57 12.81 13.96
C LEU A 321 -19.29 12.67 15.31
N ASN A 322 -19.21 11.51 15.96
CA ASN A 322 -19.79 11.32 17.28
C ASN A 322 -18.92 11.89 18.43
N GLY A 323 -17.84 12.58 18.06
CA GLY A 323 -16.95 13.23 18.97
C GLY A 323 -15.98 12.25 19.67
N MET A 324 -14.98 12.81 20.29
CA MET A 324 -13.95 12.11 21.00
C MET A 324 -13.99 12.48 22.50
N ARG A 325 -13.30 11.68 23.33
CA ARG A 325 -13.27 11.92 24.77
C ARG A 325 -12.67 13.27 25.14
N THR A 326 -11.73 13.76 24.33
CA THR A 326 -11.07 15.07 24.53
C THR A 326 -10.93 15.80 23.20
N ASP A 327 -10.82 17.12 23.24
CA ASP A 327 -10.56 17.95 22.06
C ASP A 327 -9.22 17.62 21.42
N GLU A 328 -8.22 17.29 22.20
CA GLU A 328 -6.90 16.86 21.71
C GLU A 328 -7.01 15.60 20.83
N MET A 329 -7.81 14.62 21.27
CA MET A 329 -8.10 13.42 20.46
C MET A 329 -8.87 13.77 19.18
N ALA A 330 -9.87 14.65 19.28
CA ALA A 330 -10.67 15.07 18.13
C ALA A 330 -9.81 15.79 17.10
N ILE A 331 -8.98 16.73 17.51
CA ILE A 331 -8.00 17.43 16.64
C ILE A 331 -7.02 16.41 16.03
N GLY A 332 -6.54 15.46 16.81
CA GLY A 332 -5.63 14.41 16.32
C GLY A 332 -6.23 13.51 15.24
N ILE A 333 -7.52 13.18 15.32
CA ILE A 333 -8.21 12.23 14.45
C ILE A 333 -8.89 12.90 13.26
N CYS A 334 -9.57 14.04 13.47
CA CYS A 334 -10.33 14.69 12.39
C CYS A 334 -9.90 16.14 12.07
N GLY A 335 -8.91 16.69 12.78
CA GLY A 335 -8.41 18.04 12.56
C GLY A 335 -9.31 19.14 13.19
N MET A 336 -10.32 18.78 13.99
CA MET A 336 -11.29 19.70 14.59
C MET A 336 -11.48 19.36 16.08
N ASP A 337 -11.74 20.38 16.92
CA ASP A 337 -12.19 20.16 18.30
C ASP A 337 -13.65 19.65 18.36
N ASN A 338 -14.09 19.14 19.51
CA ASN A 338 -15.42 18.56 19.64
C ASN A 338 -16.57 19.56 19.38
N ALA A 339 -16.36 20.84 19.67
CA ALA A 339 -17.36 21.88 19.38
C ALA A 339 -17.54 22.06 17.87
N THR A 340 -16.43 22.13 17.13
CA THR A 340 -16.42 22.22 15.67
C THR A 340 -16.94 20.93 15.01
N VAL A 341 -16.58 19.75 15.54
CA VAL A 341 -17.11 18.45 15.09
C VAL A 341 -18.64 18.41 15.18
N LYS A 342 -19.22 18.93 16.28
CA LYS A 342 -20.67 18.98 16.44
C LYS A 342 -21.34 19.85 15.37
N LEU A 343 -20.79 21.04 15.09
CA LEU A 343 -21.30 21.92 14.04
C LEU A 343 -21.15 21.28 12.65
N PHE A 344 -20.01 20.62 12.41
CA PHE A 344 -19.78 19.89 11.18
C PHE A 344 -20.82 18.77 10.99
N LYS A 345 -21.08 17.96 12.04
CA LYS A 345 -22.08 16.88 12.02
C LYS A 345 -23.46 17.42 11.62
N ASP A 346 -23.93 18.48 12.27
CA ASP A 346 -25.24 19.06 12.01
C ASP A 346 -25.34 19.60 10.58
N CYS A 347 -24.30 20.27 10.10
CA CYS A 347 -24.22 20.75 8.73
C CYS A 347 -24.17 19.62 7.71
N PHE A 348 -23.32 18.61 7.96
CA PHE A 348 -23.19 17.43 7.10
C PHE A 348 -24.52 16.67 6.95
N ILE A 349 -25.23 16.44 8.05
CA ILE A 349 -26.53 15.76 8.02
C ILE A 349 -27.53 16.53 7.18
N ARG A 350 -27.68 17.85 7.39
CA ARG A 350 -28.58 18.66 6.62
C ARG A 350 -28.31 18.61 5.12
N LYS A 351 -27.05 18.74 4.74
CA LYS A 351 -26.63 18.79 3.35
C LYS A 351 -26.65 17.40 2.68
N TYR A 352 -26.12 16.39 3.33
CA TYR A 352 -26.03 15.02 2.77
C TYR A 352 -27.42 14.40 2.57
N PHE A 353 -28.30 14.54 3.57
CA PHE A 353 -29.69 14.04 3.50
C PHE A 353 -30.68 15.04 2.93
N LYS A 354 -30.25 16.25 2.53
CA LYS A 354 -31.04 17.30 1.91
C LYS A 354 -32.30 17.63 2.73
N THR A 355 -32.15 17.90 4.03
CA THR A 355 -33.25 18.17 4.95
C THR A 355 -32.92 19.34 5.89
N GLU A 356 -33.92 20.22 6.10
CA GLU A 356 -33.90 21.26 7.13
C GLU A 356 -34.89 20.95 8.26
N ASP A 357 -35.62 19.84 8.20
CA ASP A 357 -36.57 19.43 9.23
C ASP A 357 -35.81 18.92 10.48
N PRO A 358 -35.98 19.58 11.63
CA PRO A 358 -35.31 19.20 12.88
C PRO A 358 -35.55 17.73 13.30
N ALA A 359 -36.78 17.22 13.05
CA ALA A 359 -37.10 15.82 13.37
C ALA A 359 -36.35 14.83 12.49
N MET A 360 -36.17 15.17 11.21
CA MET A 360 -35.37 14.36 10.29
C MET A 360 -33.88 14.46 10.61
N ILE A 361 -33.36 15.64 10.94
CA ILE A 361 -31.98 15.83 11.37
C ILE A 361 -31.69 14.97 12.61
N GLN A 362 -32.57 15.00 13.60
CA GLN A 362 -32.46 14.18 14.82
C GLN A 362 -32.50 12.68 14.47
N LYS A 363 -33.39 12.27 13.57
CA LYS A 363 -33.48 10.87 13.10
C LYS A 363 -32.18 10.41 12.45
N TYR A 364 -31.64 11.19 11.51
CA TYR A 364 -30.40 10.84 10.81
C TYR A 364 -29.17 10.92 11.73
N SER A 365 -29.15 11.86 12.69
CA SER A 365 -28.13 11.88 13.73
C SER A 365 -28.15 10.59 14.55
N GLY A 366 -29.34 10.14 14.98
CA GLY A 366 -29.51 8.88 15.71
C GLY A 366 -29.13 7.65 14.88
N MET A 367 -29.36 7.67 13.57
CA MET A 367 -28.87 6.60 12.68
C MET A 367 -27.34 6.56 12.61
N LEU A 368 -26.67 7.72 12.46
CA LEU A 368 -25.20 7.80 12.48
C LEU A 368 -24.63 7.39 13.84
N ASP A 369 -25.31 7.76 14.94
CA ASP A 369 -24.90 7.33 16.28
C ASP A 369 -24.98 5.81 16.46
N GLY A 370 -25.96 5.17 15.80
CA GLY A 370 -26.12 3.71 15.77
C GLY A 370 -25.13 2.96 14.88
N LEU A 371 -24.43 3.66 13.97
CA LEU A 371 -23.38 3.08 13.14
C LEU A 371 -21.99 3.03 13.83
N ARG A 372 -21.86 3.66 14.99
CA ARG A 372 -20.64 3.68 15.80
C ARG A 372 -20.45 2.35 16.53
#